data_acb990ea37add6dca3e40788a97c9c5d
#
_entry.id   acb990ea37add6dca3e40788a97c9c5d
#
_cell.length_a   1.000
_cell.length_b   1.000
_cell.length_c   1.000
_cell.angle_alpha   90.00
_cell.angle_beta   90.00
_cell.angle_gamma   90.00
#
_symmetry.space_group_name_H-M   'P 1'
#
loop_
_entity.id
_entity.type
_entity.pdbx_description
1 polymer ?
#
loop_
_entity_poly.entity_id
_entity_poly.type
_entity_poly.pdbx_seq_one_letter_code
_entity_poly.pdbx_strand_id
1 'polypeptide(L)'
;MALGVFFIIIPVVVMGTLGVNMFGKMLKGFFSMALKVGVIALFVYWLVQWDSFVFDVLFVIAMLFYSAVEVKVRARLRSTSYVIPVLAGLFAGTMLTGAGLLLVNITSLAALSARFVLPVFAILLTGTADVLARSMSMYYAGLRHHNQFYYYMLGNGATHHEALSYLTRRAVQQAAARGISALVGGTSVGAGAAMMWAMIMGGSTVLDAVVLFVLLLLGVFCSSIVATVVAVKVARRYSLDAYGRMKNTK
;
A
#
# COMPACT_ATOMS: atom_id res chain seq x y z
N MET A 1 -1.10 -24.71 19.22
CA MET A 1 -1.49 -24.71 17.80
C MET A 1 -2.77 -25.49 17.50
N ALA A 2 -3.06 -26.62 18.14
CA ALA A 2 -4.27 -27.39 17.91
C ALA A 2 -5.59 -26.64 18.14
N LEU A 3 -5.64 -25.71 19.11
CA LEU A 3 -6.81 -24.86 19.39
C LEU A 3 -7.16 -23.89 18.25
N GLY A 4 -6.21 -23.50 17.41
CA GLY A 4 -6.48 -22.60 16.26
C GLY A 4 -7.33 -23.24 15.16
N VAL A 5 -7.29 -24.58 15.05
CA VAL A 5 -8.12 -25.32 14.08
C VAL A 5 -9.61 -25.22 14.44
N PHE A 6 -9.94 -25.10 15.73
CA PHE A 6 -11.32 -24.91 16.19
C PHE A 6 -11.96 -23.64 15.62
N PHE A 7 -11.20 -22.56 15.45
CA PHE A 7 -11.73 -21.33 14.86
C PHE A 7 -12.13 -21.48 13.39
N ILE A 8 -11.63 -22.50 12.69
CA ILE A 8 -12.01 -22.79 11.32
C ILE A 8 -13.33 -23.60 11.28
N ILE A 9 -13.57 -24.43 12.29
CA ILE A 9 -14.74 -25.29 12.37
C ILE A 9 -16.02 -24.47 12.59
N ILE A 10 -15.96 -23.42 13.41
CA ILE A 10 -17.14 -22.60 13.75
C ILE A 10 -17.82 -22.01 12.50
N PRO A 11 -17.13 -21.25 11.61
CA PRO A 11 -17.77 -20.71 10.41
C PRO A 11 -18.22 -21.81 9.43
N VAL A 12 -17.55 -22.95 9.38
CA VAL A 12 -17.96 -24.11 8.56
C VAL A 12 -19.31 -24.66 9.02
N VAL A 13 -19.46 -24.88 10.32
CA VAL A 13 -20.71 -25.40 10.90
C VAL A 13 -21.85 -24.39 10.71
N VAL A 14 -21.61 -23.11 11.00
CA VAL A 14 -22.61 -22.04 10.84
C VAL A 14 -23.08 -21.91 9.38
N MET A 15 -22.14 -21.95 8.42
CA MET A 15 -22.52 -21.91 7.00
C MET A 15 -23.28 -23.17 6.55
N GLY A 16 -22.90 -24.34 7.09
CA GLY A 16 -23.59 -25.59 6.84
C GLY A 16 -25.03 -25.59 7.35
N THR A 17 -25.28 -25.05 8.55
CA THR A 17 -26.63 -24.94 9.13
C THR A 17 -27.51 -23.93 8.39
N LEU A 18 -26.91 -22.88 7.80
CA LEU A 18 -27.63 -21.87 7.01
C LEU A 18 -27.79 -22.26 5.53
N GLY A 19 -27.32 -23.42 5.10
CA GLY A 19 -27.42 -23.89 3.71
C GLY A 19 -26.57 -23.08 2.71
N VAL A 20 -25.57 -22.32 3.18
CA VAL A 20 -24.72 -21.47 2.34
C VAL A 20 -23.59 -22.33 1.74
N ASN A 21 -23.68 -22.64 0.45
CA ASN A 21 -22.72 -23.53 -0.23
C ASN A 21 -21.45 -22.76 -0.67
N MET A 22 -20.63 -22.28 0.30
CA MET A 22 -19.36 -21.57 0.05
C MET A 22 -18.12 -22.34 0.53
N PHE A 23 -18.29 -23.60 0.94
CA PHE A 23 -17.21 -24.42 1.51
C PHE A 23 -15.95 -24.48 0.63
N GLY A 24 -16.11 -24.67 -0.69
CA GLY A 24 -14.99 -24.74 -1.62
C GLY A 24 -14.22 -23.42 -1.77
N LYS A 25 -14.93 -22.28 -1.70
CA LYS A 25 -14.27 -20.95 -1.73
C LYS A 25 -13.52 -20.67 -0.43
N MET A 26 -14.09 -21.09 0.68
CA MET A 26 -13.51 -20.93 2.01
C MET A 26 -12.24 -21.77 2.15
N LEU A 27 -12.27 -23.04 1.74
CA LEU A 27 -11.10 -23.93 1.77
C LEU A 27 -9.95 -23.40 0.90
N LYS A 28 -10.25 -22.93 -0.32
CA LYS A 28 -9.27 -22.26 -1.20
C LYS A 28 -8.69 -21.00 -0.55
N GLY A 29 -9.52 -20.23 0.14
CA GLY A 29 -9.10 -19.02 0.88
C GLY A 29 -8.12 -19.36 2.00
N PHE A 30 -8.44 -20.33 2.84
CA PHE A 30 -7.57 -20.79 3.93
C PHE A 30 -6.26 -21.39 3.42
N PHE A 31 -6.31 -22.21 2.38
CA PHE A 31 -5.10 -22.77 1.78
C PHE A 31 -4.19 -21.68 1.20
N SER A 32 -4.78 -20.72 0.47
CA SER A 32 -4.04 -19.56 -0.07
C SER A 32 -3.44 -18.70 1.04
N MET A 33 -4.17 -18.49 2.14
CA MET A 33 -3.69 -17.76 3.31
C MET A 33 -2.51 -18.50 3.97
N ALA A 34 -2.67 -19.79 4.25
CA ALA A 34 -1.63 -20.61 4.88
C ALA A 34 -0.34 -20.65 4.04
N LEU A 35 -0.48 -20.80 2.73
CA LEU A 35 0.65 -20.80 1.80
C LEU A 35 1.38 -19.44 1.77
N LYS A 36 0.63 -18.34 1.70
CA LYS A 36 1.22 -16.99 1.72
C LYS A 36 1.93 -16.69 3.04
N VAL A 37 1.28 -17.00 4.16
CA VAL A 37 1.87 -16.81 5.50
C VAL A 37 3.10 -17.70 5.67
N GLY A 38 3.08 -18.95 5.21
CA GLY A 38 4.22 -19.86 5.27
C GLY A 38 5.42 -19.34 4.47
N VAL A 39 5.19 -18.84 3.26
CA VAL A 39 6.25 -18.24 2.43
C VAL A 39 6.83 -17.01 3.12
N ILE A 40 5.99 -16.10 3.61
CA ILE A 40 6.47 -14.89 4.31
C ILE A 40 7.25 -15.29 5.56
N ALA A 41 6.77 -16.24 6.35
CA ALA A 41 7.43 -16.70 7.57
C ALA A 41 8.82 -17.29 7.29
N LEU A 42 8.98 -18.07 6.23
CA LEU A 42 10.28 -18.60 5.80
C LEU A 42 11.24 -17.46 5.43
N PHE A 43 10.78 -16.47 4.66
CA PHE A 43 11.61 -15.32 4.30
C PHE A 43 12.03 -14.51 5.52
N VAL A 44 11.10 -14.21 6.43
CA VAL A 44 11.39 -13.47 7.66
C VAL A 44 12.38 -14.24 8.54
N TYR A 45 12.22 -15.57 8.67
CA TYR A 45 13.14 -16.42 9.42
C TYR A 45 14.59 -16.32 8.87
N TRP A 46 14.74 -16.41 7.56
CA TRP A 46 16.05 -16.31 6.91
C TRP A 46 16.68 -14.93 7.08
N LEU A 47 15.90 -13.86 6.90
CA LEU A 47 16.38 -12.49 7.06
C LEU A 47 16.87 -12.19 8.49
N VAL A 48 16.11 -12.64 9.50
CA VAL A 48 16.50 -12.46 10.91
C VAL A 48 17.76 -13.27 11.26
N GLN A 49 17.99 -14.41 10.59
CA GLN A 49 19.14 -15.27 10.87
C GLN A 49 20.44 -14.75 10.22
N TRP A 50 20.34 -14.13 9.06
CA TRP A 50 21.52 -13.66 8.32
C TRP A 50 21.94 -12.23 8.69
N ASP A 51 21.07 -11.45 9.31
CA ASP A 51 21.29 -10.07 9.83
C ASP A 51 22.25 -9.22 8.96
N SER A 52 22.02 -9.24 7.64
CA SER A 52 22.84 -8.56 6.66
C SER A 52 22.05 -7.42 5.99
N PHE A 53 22.54 -6.21 6.12
CA PHE A 53 21.95 -5.01 5.54
C PHE A 53 21.62 -5.14 4.03
N VAL A 54 22.46 -5.88 3.28
CA VAL A 54 22.26 -6.07 1.84
C VAL A 54 21.00 -6.89 1.55
N PHE A 55 20.76 -7.95 2.33
CA PHE A 55 19.55 -8.77 2.19
C PHE A 55 18.28 -8.01 2.60
N ASP A 56 18.38 -7.15 3.61
CA ASP A 56 17.25 -6.31 4.03
C ASP A 56 16.82 -5.34 2.93
N VAL A 57 17.79 -4.64 2.32
CA VAL A 57 17.54 -3.74 1.19
C VAL A 57 16.93 -4.49 0.01
N LEU A 58 17.47 -5.66 -0.33
CA LEU A 58 16.95 -6.49 -1.42
C LEU A 58 15.53 -6.95 -1.16
N PHE A 59 15.22 -7.29 0.09
CA PHE A 59 13.87 -7.67 0.49
C PHE A 59 12.88 -6.50 0.43
N VAL A 60 13.27 -5.30 0.88
CA VAL A 60 12.45 -4.09 0.75
C VAL A 60 12.17 -3.78 -0.72
N ILE A 61 13.16 -3.95 -1.60
CA ILE A 61 12.97 -3.80 -3.05
C ILE A 61 11.98 -4.84 -3.59
N ALA A 62 12.10 -6.10 -3.18
CA ALA A 62 11.15 -7.16 -3.57
C ALA A 62 9.73 -6.86 -3.09
N MET A 63 9.57 -6.39 -1.85
CA MET A 63 8.28 -5.96 -1.29
C MET A 63 7.69 -4.79 -2.09
N LEU A 64 8.51 -3.86 -2.54
CA LEU A 64 8.09 -2.72 -3.34
C LEU A 64 7.55 -3.17 -4.72
N PHE A 65 8.25 -4.07 -5.39
CA PHE A 65 7.76 -4.66 -6.64
C PHE A 65 6.46 -5.44 -6.45
N TYR A 66 6.38 -6.26 -5.41
CA TYR A 66 5.16 -6.98 -5.07
C TYR A 66 3.98 -6.04 -4.82
N SER A 67 4.20 -4.99 -4.02
CA SER A 67 3.18 -3.97 -3.74
C SER A 67 2.73 -3.24 -5.01
N ALA A 68 3.64 -2.96 -5.94
CA ALA A 68 3.27 -2.33 -7.21
C ALA A 68 2.39 -3.23 -8.10
N VAL A 69 2.67 -4.53 -8.13
CA VAL A 69 1.82 -5.51 -8.81
C VAL A 69 0.44 -5.58 -8.14
N GLU A 70 0.40 -5.59 -6.83
CA GLU A 70 -0.85 -5.60 -6.06
C GLU A 70 -1.69 -4.33 -6.33
N VAL A 71 -1.07 -3.16 -6.36
CA VAL A 71 -1.72 -1.89 -6.75
C VAL A 71 -2.31 -1.99 -8.16
N LYS A 72 -1.56 -2.53 -9.13
CA LYS A 72 -2.04 -2.74 -10.50
C LYS A 72 -3.31 -3.59 -10.53
N VAL A 73 -3.31 -4.71 -9.80
CA VAL A 73 -4.45 -5.63 -9.73
C VAL A 73 -5.65 -4.97 -9.05
N ARG A 74 -5.44 -4.32 -7.90
CA ARG A 74 -6.51 -3.62 -7.15
C ARG A 74 -7.09 -2.43 -7.92
N ALA A 75 -6.25 -1.67 -8.62
CA ALA A 75 -6.67 -0.54 -9.44
C ALA A 75 -7.29 -0.96 -10.78
N ARG A 76 -7.33 -2.26 -11.09
CA ARG A 76 -7.84 -2.84 -12.35
C ARG A 76 -7.16 -2.25 -13.60
N LEU A 77 -5.85 -2.02 -13.51
CA LEU A 77 -5.06 -1.48 -14.62
C LEU A 77 -4.61 -2.64 -15.54
N ARG A 78 -5.12 -2.66 -16.76
CA ARG A 78 -4.86 -3.76 -17.70
C ARG A 78 -3.44 -3.74 -18.28
N SER A 79 -2.89 -2.56 -18.57
CA SER A 79 -1.57 -2.44 -19.22
C SER A 79 -0.41 -2.51 -18.22
N THR A 80 0.68 -3.13 -18.64
CA THR A 80 1.93 -3.22 -17.86
C THR A 80 2.63 -1.86 -17.76
N SER A 81 2.42 -0.96 -18.72
CA SER A 81 2.99 0.40 -18.70
C SER A 81 2.55 1.23 -17.49
N TYR A 82 1.44 0.86 -16.83
CA TYR A 82 0.98 1.54 -15.61
C TYR A 82 1.72 1.13 -14.34
N VAL A 83 2.55 0.09 -14.41
CA VAL A 83 3.36 -0.34 -13.25
C VAL A 83 4.47 0.66 -12.95
N ILE A 84 5.07 1.28 -13.96
CA ILE A 84 6.18 2.24 -13.79
C ILE A 84 5.77 3.46 -12.97
N PRO A 85 4.65 4.17 -13.27
CA PRO A 85 4.17 5.25 -12.42
C PRO A 85 3.89 4.84 -10.98
N VAL A 86 3.31 3.67 -10.79
CA VAL A 86 3.00 3.12 -9.47
C VAL A 86 4.28 2.82 -8.69
N LEU A 87 5.26 2.16 -9.32
CA LEU A 87 6.59 1.90 -8.72
C LEU A 87 7.28 3.19 -8.32
N ALA A 88 7.34 4.18 -9.21
CA ALA A 88 7.95 5.47 -8.92
C ALA A 88 7.27 6.19 -7.75
N GLY A 89 5.94 6.14 -7.68
CA GLY A 89 5.17 6.69 -6.57
C GLY A 89 5.44 5.98 -5.25
N LEU A 90 5.34 4.65 -5.23
CA LEU A 90 5.63 3.83 -4.04
C LEU A 90 7.07 4.05 -3.56
N PHE A 91 8.03 4.00 -4.47
CA PHE A 91 9.44 4.23 -4.13
C PHE A 91 9.64 5.61 -3.49
N ALA A 92 9.20 6.68 -4.14
CA ALA A 92 9.37 8.05 -3.63
C ALA A 92 8.65 8.26 -2.29
N GLY A 93 7.40 7.80 -2.16
CA GLY A 93 6.63 7.94 -0.94
C GLY A 93 7.22 7.17 0.23
N THR A 94 7.49 5.88 0.04
CA THR A 94 7.95 5.01 1.14
C THR A 94 9.41 5.25 1.51
N MET A 95 10.29 5.56 0.55
CA MET A 95 11.68 5.87 0.87
C MET A 95 11.81 7.19 1.61
N LEU A 96 11.11 8.25 1.16
CA LEU A 96 11.15 9.54 1.84
C LEU A 96 10.64 9.45 3.27
N THR A 97 9.48 8.83 3.48
CA THR A 97 8.88 8.72 4.82
C THR A 97 9.56 7.66 5.68
N GLY A 98 9.98 6.54 5.09
CA GLY A 98 10.73 5.51 5.79
C GLY A 98 12.08 6.01 6.30
N ALA A 99 12.83 6.71 5.45
CA ALA A 99 14.08 7.38 5.88
C ALA A 99 13.82 8.39 6.99
N GLY A 100 12.76 9.21 6.87
CA GLY A 100 12.38 10.16 7.92
C GLY A 100 12.06 9.48 9.26
N LEU A 101 11.29 8.39 9.25
CA LEU A 101 10.97 7.62 10.45
C LEU A 101 12.22 6.97 11.06
N LEU A 102 13.12 6.45 10.25
CA LEU A 102 14.39 5.91 10.73
C LEU A 102 15.24 7.01 11.39
N LEU A 103 15.34 8.19 10.78
CA LEU A 103 16.11 9.31 11.32
C LEU A 103 15.56 9.80 12.68
N VAL A 104 14.26 9.84 12.85
CA VAL A 104 13.63 10.24 14.13
C VAL A 104 13.89 9.20 15.25
N ASN A 105 14.04 7.92 14.88
CA ASN A 105 14.25 6.83 15.83
C ASN A 105 15.74 6.43 16.00
N ILE A 106 16.68 7.09 15.30
CA ILE A 106 18.13 6.84 15.43
C ILE A 106 18.67 7.41 16.76
N THR A 107 18.16 6.96 17.89
CA THR A 107 18.84 7.13 19.17
C THR A 107 19.81 5.96 19.48
N SER A 108 19.71 4.86 18.72
CA SER A 108 20.62 3.71 18.82
C SER A 108 20.83 3.05 17.46
N LEU A 109 22.04 2.56 17.18
CA LEU A 109 22.37 1.72 16.01
C LEU A 109 21.46 0.49 15.86
N ALA A 110 20.78 0.07 16.94
CA ALA A 110 19.78 -0.99 16.94
C ALA A 110 18.54 -0.66 16.08
N ALA A 111 18.26 0.62 15.80
CA ALA A 111 17.16 1.04 14.94
C ALA A 111 17.38 0.70 13.45
N LEU A 112 18.61 0.41 13.03
CA LEU A 112 18.95 -0.04 11.69
C LEU A 112 18.91 -1.57 11.54
N SER A 113 18.56 -2.32 12.61
CA SER A 113 18.41 -3.77 12.51
C SER A 113 17.22 -4.17 11.63
N ALA A 114 17.35 -5.30 10.93
CA ALA A 114 16.28 -5.91 10.14
C ALA A 114 14.94 -6.01 10.88
N ARG A 115 15.01 -6.29 12.18
CA ARG A 115 13.85 -6.44 13.06
C ARG A 115 12.99 -5.18 13.16
N PHE A 116 13.58 -4.00 12.98
CA PHE A 116 12.86 -2.73 13.03
C PHE A 116 12.54 -2.19 11.63
N VAL A 117 13.51 -2.22 10.71
CA VAL A 117 13.39 -1.66 9.36
C VAL A 117 12.32 -2.39 8.55
N LEU A 118 12.31 -3.71 8.55
CA LEU A 118 11.39 -4.49 7.72
C LEU A 118 9.92 -4.29 8.08
N PRO A 119 9.48 -4.35 9.36
CA PRO A 119 8.09 -4.07 9.73
C PRO A 119 7.66 -2.64 9.38
N VAL A 120 8.52 -1.64 9.57
CA VAL A 120 8.21 -0.24 9.24
C VAL A 120 7.95 -0.10 7.74
N PHE A 121 8.84 -0.61 6.88
CA PHE A 121 8.63 -0.56 5.43
C PHE A 121 7.43 -1.41 4.98
N ALA A 122 7.16 -2.55 5.61
CA ALA A 122 6.00 -3.38 5.31
C ALA A 122 4.69 -2.62 5.55
N ILE A 123 4.58 -1.93 6.69
CA ILE A 123 3.39 -1.14 7.05
C ILE A 123 3.25 0.06 6.10
N LEU A 124 4.33 0.79 5.85
CA LEU A 124 4.33 1.92 4.92
C LEU A 124 3.92 1.49 3.51
N LEU A 125 4.50 0.42 2.97
CA LEU A 125 4.18 -0.10 1.64
C LEU A 125 2.72 -0.55 1.55
N THR A 126 2.22 -1.32 2.52
CA THR A 126 0.86 -1.84 2.51
C THR A 126 -0.17 -0.72 2.60
N GLY A 127 0.00 0.22 3.54
CA GLY A 127 -0.90 1.36 3.71
C GLY A 127 -0.88 2.30 2.51
N THR A 128 0.32 2.61 2.00
CA THR A 128 0.48 3.45 0.80
C THR A 128 -0.11 2.78 -0.44
N ALA A 129 0.06 1.47 -0.61
CA ALA A 129 -0.46 0.71 -1.74
C ALA A 129 -2.01 0.73 -1.79
N ASP A 130 -2.70 0.60 -0.66
CA ASP A 130 -4.17 0.66 -0.61
C ASP A 130 -4.70 2.04 -1.06
N VAL A 131 -4.10 3.11 -0.56
CA VAL A 131 -4.47 4.49 -0.92
C VAL A 131 -4.14 4.76 -2.39
N LEU A 132 -2.93 4.40 -2.83
CA LEU A 132 -2.47 4.63 -4.20
C LEU A 132 -3.31 3.87 -5.22
N ALA A 133 -3.72 2.64 -4.93
CA ALA A 133 -4.57 1.84 -5.81
C ALA A 133 -5.90 2.55 -6.12
N ARG A 134 -6.54 3.12 -5.11
CA ARG A 134 -7.80 3.86 -5.25
C ARG A 134 -7.60 5.18 -5.99
N SER A 135 -6.55 5.93 -5.67
CA SER A 135 -6.23 7.21 -6.30
C SER A 135 -5.89 7.05 -7.78
N MET A 136 -5.10 6.03 -8.13
CA MET A 136 -4.77 5.72 -9.52
C MET A 136 -5.99 5.20 -10.31
N SER A 137 -6.82 4.36 -9.69
CA SER A 137 -8.09 3.94 -10.30
C SER A 137 -8.98 5.14 -10.64
N MET A 138 -9.13 6.09 -9.70
CA MET A 138 -9.90 7.31 -9.94
C MET A 138 -9.27 8.19 -11.03
N TYR A 139 -7.94 8.37 -11.03
CA TYR A 139 -7.24 9.14 -12.05
C TYR A 139 -7.46 8.58 -13.45
N TYR A 140 -7.27 7.28 -13.65
CA TYR A 140 -7.45 6.64 -14.95
C TYR A 140 -8.91 6.51 -15.37
N ALA A 141 -9.83 6.30 -14.43
CA ALA A 141 -11.27 6.37 -14.71
C ALA A 141 -11.66 7.78 -15.16
N GLY A 142 -11.16 8.81 -14.47
CA GLY A 142 -11.37 10.20 -14.85
C GLY A 142 -10.85 10.53 -16.24
N LEU A 143 -9.67 10.04 -16.60
CA LEU A 143 -9.11 10.19 -17.94
C LEU A 143 -10.02 9.58 -19.02
N ARG A 144 -10.62 8.42 -18.77
CA ARG A 144 -11.50 7.75 -19.72
C ARG A 144 -12.85 8.45 -19.86
N HIS A 145 -13.46 8.86 -18.76
CA HIS A 145 -14.80 9.46 -18.77
C HIS A 145 -14.80 10.94 -19.19
N HIS A 146 -13.73 11.68 -18.89
CA HIS A 146 -13.64 13.11 -19.20
C HIS A 146 -12.76 13.41 -20.42
N ASN A 147 -12.66 12.47 -21.35
CA ASN A 147 -11.86 12.63 -22.55
C ASN A 147 -12.29 13.84 -23.40
N GLN A 148 -13.61 14.06 -23.53
CA GLN A 148 -14.16 15.20 -24.27
C GLN A 148 -13.79 16.54 -23.64
N PHE A 149 -13.84 16.62 -22.30
CA PHE A 149 -13.44 17.82 -21.56
C PHE A 149 -11.96 18.14 -21.74
N TYR A 150 -11.10 17.12 -21.75
CA TYR A 150 -9.68 17.27 -22.01
C TYR A 150 -9.41 17.88 -23.39
N TYR A 151 -10.04 17.36 -24.45
CA TYR A 151 -9.89 17.92 -25.80
C TYR A 151 -10.52 19.30 -25.95
N TYR A 152 -11.64 19.56 -25.27
CA TYR A 152 -12.24 20.90 -25.23
C TYR A 152 -11.30 21.93 -24.63
N MET A 153 -10.64 21.63 -23.53
CA MET A 153 -9.64 22.51 -22.91
C MET A 153 -8.45 22.78 -23.84
N LEU A 154 -7.95 21.75 -24.51
CA LEU A 154 -6.86 21.91 -25.49
C LEU A 154 -7.28 22.77 -26.68
N GLY A 155 -8.50 22.59 -27.18
CA GLY A 155 -9.04 23.41 -28.26
C GLY A 155 -9.20 24.88 -27.91
N ASN A 156 -9.37 25.20 -26.63
CA ASN A 156 -9.40 26.57 -26.10
C ASN A 156 -8.00 27.11 -25.72
N GLY A 157 -6.91 26.46 -26.11
CA GLY A 157 -5.55 26.93 -25.90
C GLY A 157 -4.94 26.59 -24.54
N ALA A 158 -5.61 25.77 -23.73
CA ALA A 158 -5.04 25.31 -22.48
C ALA A 158 -3.85 24.36 -22.71
N THR A 159 -2.85 24.43 -21.87
CA THR A 159 -1.73 23.49 -21.89
C THR A 159 -2.17 22.09 -21.41
N HIS A 160 -1.46 21.04 -21.81
CA HIS A 160 -1.67 19.67 -21.31
C HIS A 160 -1.65 19.60 -19.77
N HIS A 161 -0.84 20.43 -19.15
CA HIS A 161 -0.73 20.51 -17.70
C HIS A 161 -2.01 21.05 -17.06
N GLU A 162 -2.59 22.09 -17.62
CA GLU A 162 -3.82 22.73 -17.14
C GLU A 162 -5.03 21.81 -17.35
N ALA A 163 -5.14 21.21 -18.54
CA ALA A 163 -6.23 20.28 -18.86
C ALA A 163 -6.26 19.05 -17.93
N LEU A 164 -5.10 18.59 -17.46
CA LEU A 164 -4.99 17.46 -16.53
C LEU A 164 -4.95 17.86 -15.04
N SER A 165 -4.87 19.15 -14.73
CA SER A 165 -4.74 19.64 -13.33
C SER A 165 -5.94 19.23 -12.47
N TYR A 166 -7.14 19.30 -13.03
CA TYR A 166 -8.38 18.87 -12.36
C TYR A 166 -8.34 17.39 -11.93
N LEU A 167 -7.91 16.49 -12.82
CA LEU A 167 -7.80 15.06 -12.51
C LEU A 167 -6.72 14.79 -11.45
N THR A 168 -5.63 15.53 -11.50
CA THR A 168 -4.59 15.43 -10.47
C THR A 168 -5.09 15.86 -9.10
N ARG A 169 -5.77 17.02 -9.03
CA ARG A 169 -6.39 17.47 -7.78
C ARG A 169 -7.33 16.42 -7.22
N ARG A 170 -8.17 15.84 -8.06
CA ARG A 170 -9.12 14.81 -7.67
C ARG A 170 -8.44 13.54 -7.13
N ALA A 171 -7.35 13.09 -7.79
CA ALA A 171 -6.57 11.95 -7.31
C ALA A 171 -5.92 12.22 -5.94
N VAL A 172 -5.36 13.42 -5.75
CA VAL A 172 -4.75 13.81 -4.46
C VAL A 172 -5.81 13.99 -3.37
N GLN A 173 -6.97 14.56 -3.69
CA GLN A 173 -8.11 14.65 -2.76
C GLN A 173 -8.58 13.26 -2.31
N GLN A 174 -8.64 12.31 -3.25
CA GLN A 174 -8.98 10.92 -2.93
C GLN A 174 -7.92 10.28 -2.03
N ALA A 175 -6.64 10.55 -2.29
CA ALA A 175 -5.56 10.05 -1.43
C ALA A 175 -5.67 10.65 -0.02
N ALA A 176 -5.91 11.94 0.11
CA ALA A 176 -6.08 12.60 1.40
C ALA A 176 -7.31 12.07 2.15
N ALA A 177 -8.47 12.00 1.49
CA ALA A 177 -9.70 11.48 2.11
C ALA A 177 -9.55 10.04 2.59
N ARG A 178 -8.93 9.18 1.76
CA ARG A 178 -8.68 7.78 2.13
C ARG A 178 -7.62 7.67 3.23
N GLY A 179 -6.58 8.49 3.16
CA GLY A 179 -5.54 8.54 4.19
C GLY A 179 -6.11 8.97 5.55
N ILE A 180 -6.97 9.98 5.58
CA ILE A 180 -7.69 10.40 6.81
C ILE A 180 -8.58 9.26 7.31
N SER A 181 -9.33 8.60 6.44
CA SER A 181 -10.15 7.44 6.83
C SER A 181 -9.29 6.29 7.39
N ALA A 182 -8.09 6.09 6.85
CA ALA A 182 -7.15 5.09 7.34
C ALA A 182 -6.56 5.47 8.71
N LEU A 183 -6.28 6.76 8.95
CA LEU A 183 -5.87 7.27 10.26
C LEU A 183 -6.96 6.98 11.31
N VAL A 184 -8.20 7.38 11.02
CA VAL A 184 -9.33 7.18 11.95
C VAL A 184 -9.61 5.69 12.17
N GLY A 185 -9.59 4.88 11.10
CA GLY A 185 -9.77 3.43 11.19
C GLY A 185 -8.61 2.73 11.91
N GLY A 186 -7.38 3.20 11.69
CA GLY A 186 -6.18 2.67 12.36
C GLY A 186 -6.18 2.92 13.87
N THR A 187 -6.80 4.01 14.34
CA THR A 187 -6.94 4.33 15.77
C THR A 187 -8.14 3.63 16.42
N SER A 188 -8.84 2.75 15.70
CA SER A 188 -9.94 1.96 16.27
C SER A 188 -9.45 1.07 17.42
N VAL A 189 -10.31 0.85 18.41
CA VAL A 189 -10.00 0.07 19.62
C VAL A 189 -9.49 -1.35 19.29
N GLY A 190 -9.94 -1.93 18.19
CA GLY A 190 -9.49 -3.26 17.78
C GLY A 190 -8.10 -3.25 17.13
N ALA A 191 -7.96 -2.59 15.98
CA ALA A 191 -6.73 -2.65 15.19
C ALA A 191 -5.56 -1.88 15.83
N GLY A 192 -5.83 -0.67 16.32
CA GLY A 192 -4.82 0.18 16.97
C GLY A 192 -4.32 -0.42 18.27
N ALA A 193 -5.24 -0.87 19.14
CA ALA A 193 -4.88 -1.52 20.38
C ALA A 193 -4.07 -2.81 20.15
N ALA A 194 -4.50 -3.67 19.20
CA ALA A 194 -3.79 -4.91 18.91
C ALA A 194 -2.34 -4.66 18.47
N MET A 195 -2.09 -3.64 17.65
CA MET A 195 -0.74 -3.28 17.22
C MET A 195 0.12 -2.76 18.37
N MET A 196 -0.42 -1.89 19.23
CA MET A 196 0.28 -1.41 20.42
C MET A 196 0.58 -2.55 21.39
N TRP A 197 -0.39 -3.44 21.65
CA TRP A 197 -0.18 -4.62 22.48
C TRP A 197 0.91 -5.56 21.93
N ALA A 198 0.95 -5.76 20.63
CA ALA A 198 2.01 -6.56 20.00
C ALA A 198 3.40 -5.96 20.24
N MET A 199 3.54 -4.62 20.19
CA MET A 199 4.79 -3.93 20.50
C MET A 199 5.17 -4.08 21.98
N ILE A 200 4.21 -3.94 22.90
CA ILE A 200 4.43 -4.12 24.34
C ILE A 200 4.84 -5.57 24.65
N MET A 201 4.20 -6.55 24.03
CA MET A 201 4.58 -7.96 24.16
C MET A 201 5.98 -8.25 23.59
N GLY A 202 6.43 -7.45 22.64
CA GLY A 202 7.80 -7.45 22.10
C GLY A 202 8.84 -6.80 23.00
N GLY A 203 8.43 -6.28 24.19
CA GLY A 203 9.32 -5.69 25.19
C GLY A 203 9.44 -4.16 25.13
N SER A 204 8.64 -3.47 24.31
CA SER A 204 8.62 -2.00 24.28
C SER A 204 7.86 -1.44 25.47
N THR A 205 8.24 -0.23 25.93
CA THR A 205 7.44 0.49 26.93
C THR A 205 6.11 0.95 26.31
N VAL A 206 5.10 1.19 27.16
CA VAL A 206 3.78 1.64 26.68
C VAL A 206 3.89 2.98 25.94
N LEU A 207 4.72 3.90 26.44
CA LEU A 207 4.93 5.21 25.81
C LEU A 207 5.59 5.07 24.45
N ASP A 208 6.64 4.26 24.34
CA ASP A 208 7.34 4.03 23.07
C ASP A 208 6.42 3.37 22.05
N ALA A 209 5.59 2.40 22.46
CA ALA A 209 4.63 1.75 21.59
C ALA A 209 3.59 2.74 21.04
N VAL A 210 3.07 3.64 21.88
CA VAL A 210 2.11 4.67 21.46
C VAL A 210 2.76 5.67 20.49
N VAL A 211 3.96 6.18 20.83
CA VAL A 211 4.68 7.14 19.97
C VAL A 211 4.98 6.51 18.60
N LEU A 212 5.52 5.30 18.58
CA LEU A 212 5.86 4.61 17.33
C LEU A 212 4.60 4.33 16.50
N PHE A 213 3.51 3.93 17.14
CA PHE A 213 2.24 3.70 16.45
C PHE A 213 1.71 4.97 15.78
N VAL A 214 1.70 6.10 16.48
CA VAL A 214 1.28 7.39 15.91
C VAL A 214 2.19 7.81 14.76
N LEU A 215 3.51 7.67 14.93
CA LEU A 215 4.48 7.98 13.87
C LEU A 215 4.28 7.11 12.63
N LEU A 216 3.97 5.82 12.78
CA LEU A 216 3.67 4.93 11.65
C LEU A 216 2.40 5.33 10.92
N LEU A 217 1.33 5.69 11.63
CA LEU A 217 0.08 6.16 11.02
C LEU A 217 0.31 7.45 10.23
N LEU A 218 1.01 8.43 10.81
CA LEU A 218 1.35 9.67 10.13
C LEU A 218 2.28 9.41 8.95
N GLY A 219 3.23 8.49 9.10
CA GLY A 219 4.11 8.05 8.01
C GLY A 219 3.34 7.46 6.82
N VAL A 220 2.37 6.59 7.05
CA VAL A 220 1.50 6.05 6.00
C VAL A 220 0.71 7.16 5.31
N PHE A 221 0.18 8.10 6.08
CA PHE A 221 -0.56 9.24 5.52
C PHE A 221 0.33 10.10 4.61
N CYS A 222 1.49 10.55 5.11
CA CYS A 222 2.45 11.34 4.34
C CYS A 222 2.95 10.58 3.10
N SER A 223 3.34 9.31 3.27
CA SER A 223 3.79 8.44 2.19
C SER A 223 2.73 8.32 1.09
N SER A 224 1.46 8.15 1.44
CA SER A 224 0.38 7.98 0.49
C SER A 224 0.13 9.22 -0.36
N ILE A 225 0.25 10.42 0.21
CA ILE A 225 0.11 11.68 -0.51
C ILE A 225 1.29 11.87 -1.47
N VAL A 226 2.52 11.71 -0.98
CA VAL A 226 3.74 11.85 -1.80
C VAL A 226 3.71 10.83 -2.94
N ALA A 227 3.41 9.56 -2.64
CA ALA A 227 3.30 8.50 -3.64
C ALA A 227 2.28 8.84 -4.72
N THR A 228 1.10 9.35 -4.35
CA THR A 228 0.06 9.71 -5.31
C THR A 228 0.49 10.87 -6.20
N VAL A 229 1.11 11.91 -5.63
CA VAL A 229 1.60 13.07 -6.40
C VAL A 229 2.66 12.64 -7.42
N VAL A 230 3.64 11.85 -6.98
CA VAL A 230 4.71 11.35 -7.87
C VAL A 230 4.15 10.40 -8.92
N ALA A 231 3.30 9.44 -8.52
CA ALA A 231 2.69 8.49 -9.45
C ALA A 231 1.87 9.19 -10.53
N VAL A 232 1.07 10.20 -10.19
CA VAL A 232 0.28 10.96 -11.17
C VAL A 232 1.16 11.80 -12.07
N LYS A 233 2.24 12.43 -11.53
CA LYS A 233 3.21 13.17 -12.37
C LYS A 233 3.89 12.26 -13.40
N VAL A 234 4.30 11.07 -12.99
CA VAL A 234 4.92 10.09 -13.89
C VAL A 234 3.87 9.52 -14.84
N ALA A 235 2.65 9.21 -14.37
CA ALA A 235 1.56 8.70 -15.18
C ALA A 235 1.20 9.62 -16.36
N ARG A 236 1.30 10.94 -16.18
CA ARG A 236 1.07 11.90 -17.28
C ARG A 236 1.99 11.65 -18.46
N ARG A 237 3.26 11.34 -18.24
CA ARG A 237 4.24 11.06 -19.30
C ARG A 237 3.96 9.74 -20.03
N TYR A 238 3.35 8.76 -19.34
CA TYR A 238 3.07 7.43 -19.90
C TYR A 238 1.67 7.30 -20.50
N SER A 239 0.71 8.13 -20.08
CA SER A 239 -0.69 8.07 -20.53
C SER A 239 -0.93 8.82 -21.84
N LEU A 240 -0.04 9.74 -22.22
CA LEU A 240 -0.16 10.54 -23.42
C LEU A 240 0.85 10.10 -24.46
N ASP A 241 0.45 10.14 -25.72
CA ASP A 241 1.32 9.95 -26.88
C ASP A 241 2.06 11.26 -27.21
N ALA A 242 3.06 11.22 -28.10
CA ALA A 242 3.79 12.39 -28.55
C ALA A 242 2.88 13.51 -29.12
N TYR A 243 1.69 13.14 -29.58
CA TYR A 243 0.66 14.05 -30.08
C TYR A 243 -0.39 14.46 -29.03
N GLY A 244 -0.15 14.22 -27.75
CA GLY A 244 -1.11 14.52 -26.69
C GLY A 244 -2.40 13.67 -26.72
N ARG A 245 -2.45 12.61 -27.52
CA ARG A 245 -3.58 11.69 -27.54
C ARG A 245 -3.45 10.67 -26.42
N MET A 246 -4.56 10.32 -25.77
CA MET A 246 -4.55 9.23 -24.82
C MET A 246 -4.18 7.92 -25.52
N LYS A 247 -3.14 7.26 -25.02
CA LYS A 247 -2.81 5.90 -25.48
C LYS A 247 -4.00 4.99 -25.20
N ASN A 248 -4.62 4.51 -26.29
CA ASN A 248 -5.65 3.47 -26.23
C ASN A 248 -4.95 2.17 -25.81
N THR A 249 -4.80 1.95 -24.52
CA THR A 249 -4.34 0.67 -23.98
C THR A 249 -5.55 -0.25 -23.86
N LYS A 250 -5.83 -0.96 -24.98
CA LYS A 250 -6.72 -2.12 -24.95
C LYS A 250 -6.18 -3.20 -24.02
#